data_fc5a067215621210048a0425bc36ff20
#
_entry.id   fc5a067215621210048a0425bc36ff20
#
_cell.length_a   1.000
_cell.length_b   1.000
_cell.length_c   1.000
_cell.angle_alpha   90.00
_cell.angle_beta   90.00
_cell.angle_gamma   90.00
#
_symmetry.space_group_name_H-M   'P 1'
#
loop_
_entity.id
_entity.type
_entity.pdbx_description
1 polymer ?
#
loop_
_entity_poly.entity_id
_entity_poly.type
_entity_poly.pdbx_seq_one_letter_code
_entity_poly.pdbx_strand_id
1 'polypeptide(L)'
;MSLFTYKMSELHEFLYKKEIKVTDLVDESYKRIQSVDGQVQAFLALNEEQARKQAKTLDEKLTTDQDLGLLFGMPIGIKDNIVTKDLRTTSGSKILENFEPIYDASVVQKLHQADAVNIGKLNMDEFAMGSSNENSAYKTVHNPWNLDYVPGGSSGGSAASVAAGEVLFSLGSDTGGSIRQPAAYCGVVGLKPTYGRVSRFGLIAFASSLDQIGPITRTVEDNAYLLQAISGVDPLDGTSANIGVPNFRESLTGDVKGLRIAVPKEYLGEGVGEEAKNAVLEALKVLEGLGATWEEVSLPHSKYALATYYLLSSSEASANLARFDGVRYGYRTSNAESLLDMYKKTRAEGFGDEVKRRIMLGTFALSSGYYDAYYKKAQQVRTLIKNDFEEVFKNYDVIIGPTTPTPSFKIGEKTSDPLTMYANDILTIPVNLAGVPGISVPCGLSCEGLPLGLQIIGKHFDENTVYRVAHAYEQATDHHTKRPQL
;
A
#
# COMPACT_ATOMS: atom_id res chain seq x y z
N MET A 1 -16.78 -4.89 -23.44
CA MET A 1 -16.27 -3.86 -22.54
C MET A 1 -16.04 -4.53 -21.20
N SER A 2 -14.89 -4.34 -20.55
CA SER A 2 -14.63 -4.99 -19.24
C SER A 2 -15.53 -4.38 -18.17
N LEU A 3 -16.09 -5.21 -17.28
CA LEU A 3 -16.88 -4.73 -16.14
C LEU A 3 -16.06 -3.82 -15.20
N PHE A 4 -14.74 -3.99 -15.17
CA PHE A 4 -13.86 -3.18 -14.33
C PHE A 4 -13.50 -1.80 -14.91
N THR A 5 -14.21 -1.35 -15.95
CA THR A 5 -14.21 0.06 -16.36
C THR A 5 -15.18 0.90 -15.54
N TYR A 6 -16.15 0.26 -14.88
CA TYR A 6 -17.14 0.89 -14.01
C TYR A 6 -16.61 1.05 -12.58
N LYS A 7 -17.13 2.03 -11.85
CA LYS A 7 -16.94 2.19 -10.40
C LYS A 7 -17.78 1.16 -9.65
N MET A 8 -17.45 0.92 -8.39
CA MET A 8 -18.21 0.01 -7.54
C MET A 8 -19.69 0.42 -7.43
N SER A 9 -19.96 1.71 -7.27
CA SER A 9 -21.34 2.24 -7.18
C SER A 9 -22.19 1.87 -8.40
N GLU A 10 -21.61 1.96 -9.60
CA GLU A 10 -22.27 1.58 -10.87
C GLU A 10 -22.47 0.04 -10.96
N LEU A 11 -21.45 -0.74 -10.57
CA LEU A 11 -21.56 -2.20 -10.53
C LEU A 11 -22.62 -2.68 -9.54
N HIS A 12 -22.76 -2.01 -8.39
CA HIS A 12 -23.84 -2.27 -7.45
C HIS A 12 -25.21 -2.01 -8.07
N GLU A 13 -25.39 -0.92 -8.83
CA GLU A 13 -26.64 -0.68 -9.55
C GLU A 13 -26.95 -1.79 -10.56
N PHE A 14 -25.97 -2.27 -11.32
CA PHE A 14 -26.17 -3.40 -12.24
C PHE A 14 -26.54 -4.70 -11.51
N LEU A 15 -25.92 -4.99 -10.36
CA LEU A 15 -26.27 -6.13 -9.51
C LEU A 15 -27.72 -6.00 -8.99
N TYR A 16 -28.11 -4.86 -8.43
CA TYR A 16 -29.48 -4.64 -7.92
C TYR A 16 -30.53 -4.72 -9.03
N LYS A 17 -30.22 -4.24 -10.24
CA LYS A 17 -31.11 -4.38 -11.41
C LYS A 17 -31.09 -5.78 -12.01
N LYS A 18 -30.25 -6.71 -11.48
CA LYS A 18 -30.04 -8.07 -11.99
C LYS A 18 -29.55 -8.10 -13.46
N GLU A 19 -28.85 -7.05 -13.89
CA GLU A 19 -28.23 -6.95 -15.21
C GLU A 19 -26.94 -7.78 -15.27
N ILE A 20 -26.25 -7.90 -14.13
CA ILE A 20 -25.08 -8.76 -13.91
C ILE A 20 -25.24 -9.54 -12.61
N LYS A 21 -24.39 -10.57 -12.44
CA LYS A 21 -24.27 -11.39 -11.23
C LYS A 21 -22.90 -11.21 -10.59
N VAL A 22 -22.77 -11.58 -9.31
CA VAL A 22 -21.48 -11.64 -8.64
C VAL A 22 -20.53 -12.64 -9.31
N THR A 23 -21.10 -13.76 -9.81
CA THR A 23 -20.35 -14.74 -10.60
C THR A 23 -19.73 -14.13 -11.85
N ASP A 24 -20.40 -13.17 -12.52
CA ASP A 24 -19.86 -12.50 -13.71
C ASP A 24 -18.62 -11.63 -13.36
N LEU A 25 -18.63 -10.95 -12.20
CA LEU A 25 -17.50 -10.15 -11.72
C LEU A 25 -16.29 -11.05 -11.39
N VAL A 26 -16.53 -12.19 -10.75
CA VAL A 26 -15.47 -13.15 -10.40
C VAL A 26 -14.91 -13.82 -11.65
N ASP A 27 -15.77 -14.17 -12.62
CA ASP A 27 -15.35 -14.71 -13.91
C ASP A 27 -14.53 -13.72 -14.73
N GLU A 28 -14.90 -12.45 -14.71
CA GLU A 28 -14.11 -11.36 -15.36
C GLU A 28 -12.70 -11.26 -14.75
N SER A 29 -12.57 -11.31 -13.40
CA SER A 29 -11.27 -11.33 -12.73
C SER A 29 -10.39 -12.49 -13.22
N TYR A 30 -10.87 -13.73 -13.15
CA TYR A 30 -10.07 -14.89 -13.54
C TYR A 30 -9.77 -14.93 -15.03
N LYS A 31 -10.71 -14.51 -15.88
CA LYS A 31 -10.47 -14.36 -17.31
C LYS A 31 -9.36 -13.35 -17.59
N ARG A 32 -9.37 -12.20 -16.89
CA ARG A 32 -8.33 -11.18 -17.05
C ARG A 32 -6.98 -11.68 -16.53
N ILE A 33 -6.93 -12.31 -15.37
CA ILE A 33 -5.73 -12.93 -14.80
C ILE A 33 -5.12 -13.93 -15.81
N GLN A 34 -5.95 -14.82 -16.37
CA GLN A 34 -5.47 -15.77 -17.38
C GLN A 34 -4.89 -15.12 -18.62
N SER A 35 -5.39 -13.94 -19.01
CA SER A 35 -4.93 -13.24 -20.21
C SER A 35 -3.65 -12.42 -20.00
N VAL A 36 -3.40 -11.88 -18.79
CA VAL A 36 -2.32 -10.90 -18.60
C VAL A 36 -1.34 -11.23 -17.46
N ASP A 37 -1.72 -12.00 -16.41
CA ASP A 37 -0.84 -12.23 -15.26
C ASP A 37 0.41 -13.06 -15.61
N GLY A 38 0.39 -13.78 -16.71
CA GLY A 38 1.60 -14.42 -17.27
C GLY A 38 2.72 -13.41 -17.56
N GLN A 39 2.38 -12.15 -17.86
CA GLN A 39 3.30 -11.06 -18.12
C GLN A 39 3.46 -10.14 -16.89
N VAL A 40 2.37 -9.79 -16.20
CA VAL A 40 2.36 -8.88 -15.04
C VAL A 40 2.93 -9.55 -13.79
N GLN A 41 2.61 -10.83 -13.55
CA GLN A 41 3.07 -11.64 -12.42
C GLN A 41 2.64 -11.08 -11.04
N ALA A 42 1.44 -10.52 -10.96
CA ALA A 42 0.92 -9.90 -9.76
C ALA A 42 0.48 -10.89 -8.67
N PHE A 43 0.07 -12.13 -9.03
CA PHE A 43 -0.45 -13.11 -8.08
C PHE A 43 0.58 -14.18 -7.69
N LEU A 44 0.66 -14.53 -6.39
CA LEU A 44 1.41 -15.68 -5.87
C LEU A 44 0.53 -16.91 -5.64
N ALA A 45 -0.74 -16.71 -5.32
CA ALA A 45 -1.72 -17.78 -5.18
C ALA A 45 -3.11 -17.28 -5.58
N LEU A 46 -3.87 -18.10 -6.26
CA LEU A 46 -5.27 -17.85 -6.63
C LEU A 46 -6.22 -18.60 -5.68
N ASN A 47 -7.38 -18.00 -5.40
CA ASN A 47 -8.42 -18.55 -4.52
C ASN A 47 -9.66 -18.99 -5.33
N GLU A 48 -9.47 -19.50 -6.54
CA GLU A 48 -10.53 -19.64 -7.55
C GLU A 48 -11.73 -20.46 -7.08
N GLU A 49 -11.49 -21.64 -6.49
CA GLU A 49 -12.57 -22.53 -6.04
C GLU A 49 -13.47 -21.87 -5.00
N GLN A 50 -12.86 -21.26 -3.95
CA GLN A 50 -13.60 -20.62 -2.88
C GLN A 50 -14.28 -19.32 -3.35
N ALA A 51 -13.60 -18.52 -4.19
CA ALA A 51 -14.17 -17.31 -4.76
C ALA A 51 -15.42 -17.60 -5.61
N ARG A 52 -15.36 -18.62 -6.46
CA ARG A 52 -16.52 -19.06 -7.27
C ARG A 52 -17.67 -19.60 -6.42
N LYS A 53 -17.36 -20.33 -5.34
CA LYS A 53 -18.36 -20.81 -4.38
C LYS A 53 -19.02 -19.65 -3.65
N GLN A 54 -18.23 -18.71 -3.15
CA GLN A 54 -18.74 -17.51 -2.48
C GLN A 54 -19.60 -16.66 -3.42
N ALA A 55 -19.16 -16.43 -4.67
CA ALA A 55 -19.92 -15.69 -5.66
C ALA A 55 -21.33 -16.26 -5.89
N LYS A 56 -21.46 -17.60 -6.00
CA LYS A 56 -22.77 -18.26 -6.11
C LYS A 56 -23.66 -18.01 -4.88
N THR A 57 -23.09 -18.11 -3.68
CA THR A 57 -23.83 -17.82 -2.43
C THR A 57 -24.30 -16.35 -2.38
N LEU A 58 -23.48 -15.41 -2.87
CA LEU A 58 -23.86 -14.01 -2.94
C LEU A 58 -24.92 -13.74 -4.01
N ASP A 59 -24.89 -14.44 -5.15
CA ASP A 59 -25.96 -14.37 -6.16
C ASP A 59 -27.31 -14.83 -5.58
N GLU A 60 -27.32 -15.89 -4.74
CA GLU A 60 -28.52 -16.34 -4.02
C GLU A 60 -28.97 -15.27 -3.00
N LYS A 61 -28.05 -14.69 -2.22
CA LYS A 61 -28.32 -13.61 -1.25
C LYS A 61 -28.99 -12.40 -1.92
N LEU A 62 -28.56 -12.03 -3.13
CA LEU A 62 -29.12 -10.92 -3.90
C LEU A 62 -30.60 -11.09 -4.23
N THR A 63 -31.12 -12.31 -4.21
CA THR A 63 -32.55 -12.60 -4.52
C THR A 63 -33.48 -12.49 -3.33
N THR A 64 -32.96 -12.37 -2.10
CA THR A 64 -33.72 -12.49 -0.84
C THR A 64 -33.97 -11.18 -0.09
N ASP A 65 -33.71 -10.02 -0.69
CA ASP A 65 -33.83 -8.69 -0.06
C ASP A 65 -33.13 -8.56 1.31
N GLN A 66 -32.05 -9.30 1.51
CA GLN A 66 -31.23 -9.23 2.72
C GLN A 66 -30.34 -7.97 2.69
N ASP A 67 -29.92 -7.54 3.87
CA ASP A 67 -28.95 -6.46 4.01
C ASP A 67 -27.62 -6.88 3.39
N LEU A 68 -27.19 -6.14 2.36
CA LEU A 68 -26.00 -6.44 1.59
C LEU A 68 -24.80 -5.71 2.19
N GLY A 69 -23.66 -6.39 2.27
CA GLY A 69 -22.41 -5.78 2.76
C GLY A 69 -21.95 -4.63 1.89
N LEU A 70 -21.16 -3.74 2.48
CA LEU A 70 -20.69 -2.51 1.83
C LEU A 70 -19.89 -2.74 0.53
N LEU A 71 -19.20 -3.88 0.42
CA LEU A 71 -18.40 -4.30 -0.75
C LEU A 71 -19.02 -5.50 -1.46
N PHE A 72 -20.34 -5.63 -1.39
CA PHE A 72 -21.07 -6.80 -1.87
C PHE A 72 -20.65 -7.22 -3.28
N GLY A 73 -20.12 -8.44 -3.37
CA GLY A 73 -19.73 -9.08 -4.64
C GLY A 73 -18.45 -8.57 -5.27
N MET A 74 -17.77 -7.58 -4.66
CA MET A 74 -16.58 -6.96 -5.27
C MET A 74 -15.33 -7.84 -5.19
N PRO A 75 -14.68 -8.14 -6.33
CA PRO A 75 -13.44 -8.90 -6.38
C PRO A 75 -12.26 -8.11 -5.79
N ILE A 76 -11.56 -8.71 -4.81
CA ILE A 76 -10.43 -8.08 -4.13
C ILE A 76 -9.20 -8.98 -4.11
N GLY A 77 -8.01 -8.40 -4.35
CA GLY A 77 -6.73 -9.04 -4.13
C GLY A 77 -6.12 -8.65 -2.78
N ILE A 78 -5.45 -9.58 -2.11
CA ILE A 78 -4.89 -9.38 -0.77
C ILE A 78 -3.37 -9.55 -0.80
N LYS A 79 -2.62 -8.51 -0.40
CA LYS A 79 -1.15 -8.59 -0.32
C LYS A 79 -0.70 -9.79 0.52
N ASP A 80 0.34 -10.46 0.10
CA ASP A 80 0.73 -11.78 0.63
C ASP A 80 1.36 -11.74 2.03
N ASN A 81 1.44 -10.59 2.68
CA ASN A 81 1.76 -10.47 4.12
C ASN A 81 0.54 -10.30 5.04
N ILE A 82 -0.67 -10.33 4.50
CA ILE A 82 -1.92 -10.30 5.25
C ILE A 82 -2.44 -11.73 5.34
N VAL A 83 -2.45 -12.32 6.55
CA VAL A 83 -2.83 -13.72 6.72
C VAL A 83 -4.29 -13.95 6.35
N THR A 84 -4.51 -14.99 5.57
CA THR A 84 -5.82 -15.40 5.06
C THR A 84 -5.99 -16.89 5.34
N LYS A 85 -6.99 -17.24 6.10
CA LYS A 85 -7.23 -18.63 6.53
C LYS A 85 -7.33 -19.57 5.33
N ASP A 86 -6.71 -20.75 5.46
CA ASP A 86 -6.72 -21.84 4.47
C ASP A 86 -6.18 -21.42 3.08
N LEU A 87 -5.47 -20.28 3.01
CA LEU A 87 -4.83 -19.81 1.78
C LEU A 87 -3.35 -19.48 2.06
N ARG A 88 -2.45 -20.16 1.36
CA ARG A 88 -1.00 -19.99 1.53
C ARG A 88 -0.61 -18.51 1.57
N THR A 89 0.17 -18.13 2.59
CA THR A 89 0.62 -16.77 2.85
C THR A 89 2.12 -16.77 3.09
N THR A 90 2.90 -16.26 2.15
CA THR A 90 4.36 -16.42 2.14
C THR A 90 5.14 -15.16 2.48
N SER A 91 4.50 -14.00 2.45
CA SER A 91 5.20 -12.69 2.56
C SER A 91 6.29 -12.48 1.49
N GLY A 92 6.15 -13.12 0.31
CA GLY A 92 7.16 -13.11 -0.74
C GLY A 92 8.47 -13.83 -0.38
N SER A 93 8.48 -14.69 0.65
CA SER A 93 9.68 -15.33 1.23
C SER A 93 9.61 -16.84 1.22
N LYS A 94 10.77 -17.50 1.01
CA LYS A 94 10.92 -18.93 1.22
C LYS A 94 10.74 -19.35 2.68
N ILE A 95 10.97 -18.45 3.63
CA ILE A 95 10.78 -18.73 5.06
C ILE A 95 9.34 -19.19 5.36
N LEU A 96 8.37 -18.69 4.61
CA LEU A 96 6.95 -19.01 4.78
C LEU A 96 6.36 -19.78 3.59
N GLU A 97 7.17 -20.43 2.76
CA GLU A 97 6.71 -21.07 1.51
C GLU A 97 5.57 -22.08 1.70
N ASN A 98 5.51 -22.75 2.84
CA ASN A 98 4.51 -23.76 3.18
C ASN A 98 3.54 -23.30 4.29
N PHE A 99 3.46 -21.98 4.56
CA PHE A 99 2.63 -21.48 5.64
C PHE A 99 1.19 -21.28 5.17
N GLU A 100 0.28 -22.07 5.73
CA GLU A 100 -1.17 -21.93 5.59
C GLU A 100 -1.75 -21.47 6.92
N PRO A 101 -2.24 -20.21 7.00
CA PRO A 101 -2.80 -19.67 8.25
C PRO A 101 -4.09 -20.39 8.65
N ILE A 102 -4.27 -20.59 9.96
CA ILE A 102 -5.48 -21.18 10.54
C ILE A 102 -6.53 -20.13 10.96
N TYR A 103 -6.23 -18.85 10.74
CA TYR A 103 -7.09 -17.71 11.06
C TYR A 103 -6.93 -16.61 10.03
N ASP A 104 -7.92 -15.72 9.98
CA ASP A 104 -7.91 -14.51 9.15
C ASP A 104 -7.38 -13.30 9.92
N ALA A 105 -6.65 -12.43 9.23
CA ALA A 105 -6.40 -11.07 9.71
C ALA A 105 -7.72 -10.32 9.93
N SER A 106 -7.76 -9.38 10.88
CA SER A 106 -8.97 -8.60 11.16
C SER A 106 -9.54 -7.89 9.92
N VAL A 107 -8.67 -7.39 9.04
CA VAL A 107 -9.12 -6.79 7.78
C VAL A 107 -9.79 -7.81 6.86
N VAL A 108 -9.32 -9.06 6.83
CA VAL A 108 -9.92 -10.13 6.02
C VAL A 108 -11.30 -10.51 6.57
N GLN A 109 -11.43 -10.61 7.90
CA GLN A 109 -12.74 -10.83 8.53
C GLN A 109 -13.73 -9.71 8.20
N LYS A 110 -13.29 -8.45 8.24
CA LYS A 110 -14.10 -7.30 7.84
C LYS A 110 -14.48 -7.31 6.37
N LEU A 111 -13.58 -7.75 5.47
CA LEU A 111 -13.90 -7.94 4.06
C LEU A 111 -15.01 -9.01 3.87
N HIS A 112 -14.93 -10.13 4.60
CA HIS A 112 -15.99 -11.13 4.58
C HIS A 112 -17.34 -10.59 5.08
N GLN A 113 -17.32 -9.80 6.16
CA GLN A 113 -18.53 -9.13 6.68
C GLN A 113 -19.09 -8.09 5.69
N ALA A 114 -18.24 -7.50 4.85
CA ALA A 114 -18.62 -6.59 3.79
C ALA A 114 -19.01 -7.29 2.48
N ASP A 115 -19.08 -8.63 2.46
CA ASP A 115 -19.41 -9.47 1.29
C ASP A 115 -18.42 -9.30 0.10
N ALA A 116 -17.18 -8.90 0.34
CA ALA A 116 -16.13 -8.85 -0.69
C ALA A 116 -15.64 -10.26 -1.04
N VAL A 117 -15.27 -10.51 -2.30
CA VAL A 117 -14.79 -11.80 -2.79
C VAL A 117 -13.28 -11.80 -2.95
N ASN A 118 -12.56 -12.59 -2.15
CA ASN A 118 -11.11 -12.71 -2.24
C ASN A 118 -10.69 -13.55 -3.46
N ILE A 119 -9.99 -12.91 -4.42
CA ILE A 119 -9.51 -13.54 -5.67
C ILE A 119 -8.18 -14.27 -5.48
N GLY A 120 -7.31 -13.77 -4.57
CA GLY A 120 -6.03 -14.41 -4.32
C GLY A 120 -5.03 -13.53 -3.57
N LYS A 121 -3.79 -14.04 -3.46
CA LYS A 121 -2.68 -13.43 -2.75
C LYS A 121 -1.73 -12.74 -3.73
N LEU A 122 -1.45 -11.47 -3.46
CA LEU A 122 -0.69 -10.59 -4.35
C LEU A 122 0.78 -10.54 -3.98
N ASN A 123 1.62 -10.60 -5.01
CA ASN A 123 3.07 -10.60 -4.92
C ASN A 123 3.59 -9.29 -4.30
N MET A 124 4.75 -9.39 -3.66
CA MET A 124 5.33 -8.30 -2.89
C MET A 124 6.84 -8.46 -2.73
N ASP A 125 7.56 -7.41 -2.39
CA ASP A 125 8.92 -7.54 -1.87
C ASP A 125 8.92 -8.36 -0.58
N GLU A 126 9.93 -9.19 -0.41
CA GLU A 126 10.08 -10.12 0.71
C GLU A 126 9.93 -9.40 2.07
N PHE A 127 9.00 -9.85 2.92
CA PHE A 127 8.66 -9.24 4.22
C PHE A 127 8.40 -7.74 4.16
N ALA A 128 7.86 -7.24 3.05
CA ALA A 128 7.63 -5.83 2.77
C ALA A 128 8.92 -4.97 2.75
N MET A 129 10.07 -5.56 2.50
CA MET A 129 11.39 -4.92 2.45
C MET A 129 11.84 -4.71 1.01
N GLY A 130 11.48 -3.58 0.42
CA GLY A 130 11.83 -3.17 -0.93
C GLY A 130 10.94 -2.04 -1.42
N SER A 131 11.31 -1.49 -2.58
CA SER A 131 10.63 -0.36 -3.22
C SER A 131 10.37 -0.61 -4.71
N SER A 132 10.56 -1.86 -5.20
CA SER A 132 10.46 -2.20 -6.61
C SER A 132 9.73 -3.49 -6.92
N ASN A 133 9.50 -4.34 -5.94
CA ASN A 133 8.99 -5.72 -6.06
C ASN A 133 9.97 -6.69 -6.75
N GLU A 134 11.25 -6.35 -6.80
CA GLU A 134 12.30 -7.24 -7.30
C GLU A 134 12.84 -8.21 -6.23
N ASN A 135 12.53 -7.97 -4.94
CA ASN A 135 12.99 -8.80 -3.82
C ASN A 135 12.07 -9.98 -3.48
N SER A 136 11.03 -10.26 -4.28
CA SER A 136 10.22 -11.46 -4.08
C SER A 136 11.04 -12.73 -4.32
N ALA A 137 10.89 -13.73 -3.44
CA ALA A 137 11.55 -15.02 -3.60
C ALA A 137 10.98 -15.87 -4.76
N TYR A 138 9.88 -15.47 -5.36
CA TYR A 138 9.12 -16.25 -6.35
C TYR A 138 9.25 -15.69 -7.76
N LYS A 139 8.93 -14.44 -7.95
CA LYS A 139 8.92 -13.77 -9.27
C LYS A 139 8.88 -12.25 -9.13
N THR A 140 9.40 -11.54 -10.10
CA THR A 140 9.32 -10.08 -10.18
C THR A 140 7.99 -9.66 -10.79
N VAL A 141 7.33 -8.67 -10.21
CA VAL A 141 6.14 -8.05 -10.81
C VAL A 141 6.57 -7.02 -11.84
N HIS A 142 5.88 -7.00 -12.97
CA HIS A 142 6.10 -6.05 -14.04
C HIS A 142 5.05 -4.93 -14.02
N ASN A 143 5.47 -3.71 -14.37
CA ASN A 143 4.56 -2.58 -14.44
C ASN A 143 3.60 -2.72 -15.65
N PRO A 144 2.28 -2.70 -15.45
CA PRO A 144 1.32 -2.83 -16.54
C PRO A 144 1.43 -1.73 -17.64
N TRP A 145 1.98 -0.57 -17.32
CA TRP A 145 2.19 0.50 -18.30
C TRP A 145 3.38 0.25 -19.22
N ASN A 146 4.39 -0.46 -18.75
CA ASN A 146 5.52 -0.92 -19.53
C ASN A 146 6.19 -2.09 -18.79
N LEU A 147 6.15 -3.28 -19.39
CA LEU A 147 6.61 -4.51 -18.77
C LEU A 147 8.13 -4.57 -18.50
N ASP A 148 8.92 -3.65 -19.05
CA ASP A 148 10.35 -3.53 -18.74
C ASP A 148 10.62 -2.73 -17.45
N TYR A 149 9.59 -2.15 -16.84
CA TYR A 149 9.68 -1.26 -15.68
C TYR A 149 9.11 -1.91 -14.41
N VAL A 150 9.59 -1.45 -13.26
CA VAL A 150 9.10 -1.91 -11.95
C VAL A 150 7.73 -1.32 -11.64
N PRO A 151 6.83 -2.06 -10.96
CA PRO A 151 5.53 -1.54 -10.50
C PRO A 151 5.66 -0.69 -9.23
N GLY A 152 6.88 -0.63 -8.67
CA GLY A 152 7.11 -0.16 -7.31
C GLY A 152 6.88 -1.25 -6.28
N GLY A 153 7.12 -0.91 -5.01
CA GLY A 153 7.02 -1.86 -3.90
C GLY A 153 6.94 -1.16 -2.53
N SER A 154 6.70 -1.96 -1.52
CA SER A 154 6.62 -3.44 -1.51
C SER A 154 5.27 -4.02 -1.98
N SER A 155 4.21 -3.22 -2.19
CA SER A 155 2.89 -3.68 -2.65
C SER A 155 2.77 -3.63 -4.18
N GLY A 156 3.81 -4.07 -4.91
CA GLY A 156 3.86 -4.01 -6.37
C GLY A 156 2.76 -4.84 -7.04
N GLY A 157 2.54 -6.09 -6.59
CA GLY A 157 1.45 -6.92 -7.06
C GLY A 157 0.07 -6.31 -6.78
N SER A 158 -0.11 -5.64 -5.62
CA SER A 158 -1.37 -4.99 -5.29
C SER A 158 -1.69 -3.82 -6.25
N ALA A 159 -0.71 -2.98 -6.56
CA ALA A 159 -0.92 -1.86 -7.49
C ALA A 159 -1.05 -2.35 -8.93
N ALA A 160 -0.19 -3.29 -9.35
CA ALA A 160 -0.19 -3.83 -10.71
C ALA A 160 -1.49 -4.57 -11.04
N SER A 161 -2.04 -5.39 -10.13
CA SER A 161 -3.29 -6.13 -10.36
C SER A 161 -4.49 -5.21 -10.59
N VAL A 162 -4.58 -4.09 -9.84
CA VAL A 162 -5.61 -3.07 -10.05
C VAL A 162 -5.39 -2.31 -11.37
N ALA A 163 -4.16 -1.92 -11.67
CA ALA A 163 -3.82 -1.23 -12.92
C ALA A 163 -4.10 -2.10 -14.15
N ALA A 164 -3.75 -3.40 -14.09
CA ALA A 164 -4.00 -4.37 -15.15
C ALA A 164 -5.48 -4.75 -15.30
N GLY A 165 -6.34 -4.39 -14.32
CA GLY A 165 -7.77 -4.77 -14.32
C GLY A 165 -8.00 -6.25 -13.99
N GLU A 166 -7.13 -6.85 -13.23
CA GLU A 166 -7.26 -8.24 -12.74
C GLU A 166 -8.20 -8.33 -11.54
N VAL A 167 -8.23 -7.27 -10.74
CA VAL A 167 -9.18 -7.06 -9.64
C VAL A 167 -9.66 -5.62 -9.62
N LEU A 168 -10.83 -5.40 -9.02
CA LEU A 168 -11.35 -4.05 -8.83
C LEU A 168 -10.61 -3.33 -7.71
N PHE A 169 -10.32 -4.04 -6.62
CA PHE A 169 -9.68 -3.54 -5.40
C PHE A 169 -8.52 -4.41 -4.97
N SER A 170 -7.60 -3.83 -4.22
CA SER A 170 -6.61 -4.61 -3.48
C SER A 170 -6.27 -3.99 -2.13
N LEU A 171 -5.79 -4.82 -1.20
CA LEU A 171 -5.13 -4.36 0.01
C LEU A 171 -3.62 -4.42 -0.15
N GLY A 172 -2.97 -3.34 0.27
CA GLY A 172 -1.53 -3.25 0.43
C GLY A 172 -1.13 -3.07 1.90
N SER A 173 0.17 -2.96 2.15
CA SER A 173 0.74 -2.50 3.42
C SER A 173 1.81 -1.46 3.16
N ASP A 174 1.90 -0.45 4.04
CA ASP A 174 2.77 0.71 3.88
C ASP A 174 3.54 0.95 5.18
N THR A 175 4.85 0.83 5.12
CA THR A 175 5.77 1.04 6.23
C THR A 175 6.64 2.28 6.00
N GLY A 176 6.96 2.58 4.73
CA GLY A 176 7.74 3.74 4.31
C GLY A 176 7.28 4.37 2.99
N GLY A 177 6.14 3.89 2.45
CA GLY A 177 5.62 4.31 1.14
C GLY A 177 5.01 3.17 0.34
N SER A 178 5.02 1.95 0.88
CA SER A 178 4.77 0.72 0.12
C SER A 178 3.32 0.49 -0.36
N ILE A 179 2.40 1.43 -0.17
CA ILE A 179 1.10 1.55 -0.86
C ILE A 179 1.17 2.70 -1.86
N ARG A 180 1.59 3.88 -1.40
CA ARG A 180 1.52 5.14 -2.15
C ARG A 180 2.49 5.15 -3.32
N GLN A 181 3.73 4.69 -3.13
CA GLN A 181 4.75 4.64 -4.16
C GLN A 181 4.37 3.69 -5.31
N PRO A 182 4.00 2.40 -5.09
CA PRO A 182 3.54 1.55 -6.19
C PRO A 182 2.22 2.03 -6.80
N ALA A 183 1.32 2.68 -6.03
CA ALA A 183 0.13 3.31 -6.60
C ALA A 183 0.50 4.43 -7.59
N ALA A 184 1.50 5.27 -7.27
CA ALA A 184 2.01 6.30 -8.15
C ALA A 184 2.59 5.69 -9.45
N TYR A 185 3.43 4.66 -9.34
CA TYR A 185 4.08 4.02 -10.48
C TYR A 185 3.13 3.25 -11.38
N CYS A 186 2.03 2.73 -10.83
CA CYS A 186 1.01 2.01 -11.60
C CYS A 186 -0.19 2.86 -12.02
N GLY A 187 -0.23 4.16 -11.68
CA GLY A 187 -1.30 5.07 -12.06
C GLY A 187 -2.65 4.71 -11.44
N VAL A 188 -2.65 4.33 -10.17
CA VAL A 188 -3.84 3.98 -9.36
C VAL A 188 -3.88 4.80 -8.08
N VAL A 189 -4.98 4.73 -7.35
CA VAL A 189 -5.17 5.42 -6.07
C VAL A 189 -4.74 4.53 -4.93
N GLY A 190 -3.83 5.00 -4.08
CA GLY A 190 -3.37 4.25 -2.90
C GLY A 190 -3.32 5.11 -1.65
N LEU A 191 -4.02 4.70 -0.59
CA LEU A 191 -4.06 5.41 0.68
C LEU A 191 -3.35 4.63 1.78
N LYS A 192 -2.41 5.28 2.45
CA LYS A 192 -1.95 4.89 3.77
C LYS A 192 -2.78 5.65 4.81
N PRO A 193 -3.66 4.99 5.58
CA PRO A 193 -4.42 5.67 6.62
C PRO A 193 -3.53 6.10 7.79
N THR A 194 -4.07 6.85 8.71
CA THR A 194 -3.42 7.16 9.99
C THR A 194 -3.02 5.88 10.70
N TYR A 195 -1.83 5.86 11.30
CA TYR A 195 -1.38 4.72 12.10
C TYR A 195 -2.40 4.38 13.19
N GLY A 196 -2.86 3.12 13.21
CA GLY A 196 -3.88 2.64 14.13
C GLY A 196 -5.34 2.82 13.66
N ARG A 197 -5.60 3.44 12.49
CA ARG A 197 -6.97 3.53 11.92
C ARG A 197 -7.48 2.15 11.48
N VAL A 198 -6.60 1.32 10.95
CA VAL A 198 -6.87 -0.06 10.50
C VAL A 198 -6.05 -1.02 11.34
N SER A 199 -6.67 -2.09 11.82
CA SER A 199 -6.00 -3.11 12.62
C SER A 199 -4.83 -3.75 11.87
N ARG A 200 -3.75 -4.04 12.62
CA ARG A 200 -2.59 -4.80 12.16
C ARG A 200 -2.62 -6.27 12.62
N PHE A 201 -3.69 -6.72 13.31
CA PHE A 201 -3.80 -8.12 13.69
C PHE A 201 -3.87 -9.01 12.44
N GLY A 202 -2.94 -9.95 12.34
CA GLY A 202 -2.78 -10.81 11.17
C GLY A 202 -1.97 -10.20 10.03
N LEU A 203 -1.37 -9.01 10.19
CA LEU A 203 -0.32 -8.50 9.33
C LEU A 203 1.03 -9.08 9.76
N ILE A 204 1.75 -9.75 8.86
CA ILE A 204 3.11 -10.21 9.10
C ILE A 204 4.01 -9.00 9.23
N ALA A 205 4.58 -8.81 10.44
CA ALA A 205 5.24 -7.57 10.80
C ALA A 205 6.60 -7.39 10.12
N PHE A 206 6.80 -6.21 9.53
CA PHE A 206 8.10 -5.67 9.18
C PHE A 206 8.59 -4.73 10.31
N ALA A 207 7.98 -3.56 10.45
CA ALA A 207 8.31 -2.58 11.48
C ALA A 207 7.02 -2.16 12.22
N SER A 208 6.81 -2.74 13.40
CA SER A 208 5.54 -2.69 14.13
C SER A 208 5.07 -1.29 14.47
N SER A 209 5.97 -0.32 14.62
CA SER A 209 5.64 1.08 14.90
C SER A 209 5.33 1.92 13.65
N LEU A 210 5.39 1.32 12.45
CA LEU A 210 5.23 2.01 11.18
C LEU A 210 4.23 1.32 10.23
N ASP A 211 4.15 -0.02 10.28
CA ASP A 211 3.31 -0.81 9.37
C ASP A 211 1.84 -0.41 9.43
N GLN A 212 1.21 -0.22 8.27
CA GLN A 212 -0.21 0.07 8.16
C GLN A 212 -0.80 -0.60 6.92
N ILE A 213 -1.95 -1.26 7.05
CA ILE A 213 -2.74 -1.78 5.92
C ILE A 213 -3.56 -0.64 5.34
N GLY A 214 -3.72 -0.63 4.02
CA GLY A 214 -4.57 0.34 3.35
C GLY A 214 -5.02 -0.09 1.95
N PRO A 215 -6.01 0.62 1.39
CA PRO A 215 -6.65 0.33 0.11
C PRO A 215 -5.83 0.79 -1.09
N ILE A 216 -5.91 0.03 -2.18
CA ILE A 216 -5.47 0.41 -3.52
C ILE A 216 -6.63 0.16 -4.49
N THR A 217 -7.00 1.17 -5.28
CA THR A 217 -8.17 1.17 -6.15
C THR A 217 -7.94 2.02 -7.39
N ARG A 218 -8.89 2.04 -8.32
CA ARG A 218 -8.80 2.93 -9.49
C ARG A 218 -9.26 4.35 -9.23
N THR A 219 -10.26 4.51 -8.35
CA THR A 219 -10.88 5.82 -8.07
C THR A 219 -10.78 6.14 -6.58
N VAL A 220 -10.86 7.41 -6.26
CA VAL A 220 -10.90 7.92 -4.88
C VAL A 220 -12.20 7.46 -4.19
N GLU A 221 -13.31 7.42 -4.92
CA GLU A 221 -14.59 6.93 -4.41
C GLU A 221 -14.47 5.48 -3.93
N ASP A 222 -13.98 4.57 -4.77
CA ASP A 222 -13.78 3.15 -4.45
C ASP A 222 -12.83 2.97 -3.27
N ASN A 223 -11.80 3.84 -3.18
CA ASN A 223 -10.83 3.83 -2.09
C ASN A 223 -11.48 4.17 -0.74
N ALA A 224 -12.39 5.14 -0.73
CA ALA A 224 -13.15 5.52 0.46
C ALA A 224 -14.09 4.38 0.92
N TYR A 225 -14.74 3.67 0.00
CA TYR A 225 -15.55 2.49 0.33
C TYR A 225 -14.71 1.39 0.97
N LEU A 226 -13.56 1.07 0.38
CA LEU A 226 -12.69 0.02 0.88
C LEU A 226 -12.10 0.38 2.26
N LEU A 227 -11.66 1.64 2.45
CA LEU A 227 -11.19 2.10 3.76
C LEU A 227 -12.31 2.03 4.81
N GLN A 228 -13.53 2.43 4.45
CA GLN A 228 -14.70 2.37 5.35
C GLN A 228 -14.91 0.94 5.87
N ALA A 229 -14.84 -0.05 4.98
CA ALA A 229 -15.05 -1.45 5.31
C ALA A 229 -14.00 -2.01 6.27
N ILE A 230 -12.72 -1.62 6.14
CA ILE A 230 -11.62 -2.20 6.91
C ILE A 230 -11.24 -1.41 8.17
N SER A 231 -11.75 -0.17 8.35
CA SER A 231 -11.44 0.70 9.49
C SER A 231 -12.13 0.29 10.79
N GLY A 232 -11.62 0.79 11.92
CA GLY A 232 -12.25 0.70 13.24
C GLY A 232 -11.41 -0.03 14.29
N VAL A 233 -11.87 0.09 15.53
CA VAL A 233 -11.19 -0.46 16.71
C VAL A 233 -11.13 -1.98 16.65
N ASP A 234 -10.00 -2.53 17.05
CA ASP A 234 -9.78 -3.98 17.17
C ASP A 234 -9.12 -4.31 18.51
N PRO A 235 -9.79 -5.07 19.39
CA PRO A 235 -9.22 -5.47 20.67
C PRO A 235 -8.03 -6.44 20.54
N LEU A 236 -7.82 -7.05 19.36
CA LEU A 236 -6.70 -7.94 19.08
C LEU A 236 -5.43 -7.17 18.67
N ASP A 237 -5.52 -5.87 18.40
CA ASP A 237 -4.38 -5.00 18.09
C ASP A 237 -4.26 -3.88 19.13
N GLY A 238 -3.28 -3.98 20.01
CA GLY A 238 -3.01 -2.97 21.05
C GLY A 238 -2.61 -1.59 20.52
N THR A 239 -2.37 -1.45 19.21
CA THR A 239 -2.08 -0.16 18.56
C THR A 239 -3.29 0.40 17.83
N SER A 240 -4.40 -0.33 17.77
CA SER A 240 -5.66 0.14 17.18
C SER A 240 -6.20 1.34 17.97
N ALA A 241 -6.44 2.44 17.27
CA ALA A 241 -6.89 3.68 17.89
C ALA A 241 -8.38 3.62 18.26
N ASN A 242 -8.70 3.95 19.50
CA ASN A 242 -10.09 4.03 19.96
C ASN A 242 -10.72 5.35 19.53
N ILE A 243 -10.89 5.52 18.22
CA ILE A 243 -11.47 6.71 17.58
C ILE A 243 -12.56 6.25 16.62
N GLY A 244 -13.70 6.91 16.64
CA GLY A 244 -14.81 6.63 15.74
C GLY A 244 -14.39 6.69 14.27
N VAL A 245 -14.99 5.84 13.45
CA VAL A 245 -14.78 5.83 12.00
C VAL A 245 -15.83 6.75 11.39
N PRO A 246 -15.43 7.87 10.74
CA PRO A 246 -16.37 8.72 10.05
C PRO A 246 -16.88 8.04 8.77
N ASN A 247 -17.97 8.53 8.21
CA ASN A 247 -18.38 8.10 6.87
C ASN A 247 -17.53 8.82 5.83
N PHE A 248 -16.50 8.14 5.32
CA PHE A 248 -15.57 8.72 4.35
C PHE A 248 -16.25 9.15 3.05
N ARG A 249 -17.37 8.52 2.67
CA ARG A 249 -18.12 8.85 1.45
C ARG A 249 -18.77 10.22 1.53
N GLU A 250 -19.19 10.66 2.72
CA GLU A 250 -19.79 12.01 2.92
C GLU A 250 -18.80 13.13 2.65
N SER A 251 -17.50 12.86 2.68
CA SER A 251 -16.46 13.83 2.36
C SER A 251 -16.21 14.01 0.86
N LEU A 252 -16.76 13.15 0.00
CA LEU A 252 -16.58 13.19 -1.46
C LEU A 252 -17.47 14.27 -2.12
N THR A 253 -17.38 15.49 -1.62
CA THR A 253 -18.23 16.61 -2.04
C THR A 253 -17.71 17.31 -3.30
N GLY A 254 -16.43 17.17 -3.63
CA GLY A 254 -15.77 17.92 -4.68
C GLY A 254 -15.50 19.40 -4.34
N ASP A 255 -15.91 19.88 -3.15
CA ASP A 255 -15.73 21.26 -2.71
C ASP A 255 -14.44 21.43 -1.91
N VAL A 256 -13.49 22.19 -2.44
CA VAL A 256 -12.23 22.56 -1.76
C VAL A 256 -12.10 24.06 -1.51
N LYS A 257 -13.20 24.82 -1.69
CA LYS A 257 -13.20 26.26 -1.51
C LYS A 257 -12.77 26.63 -0.09
N GLY A 258 -11.78 27.52 -0.01
CA GLY A 258 -11.25 28.03 1.25
C GLY A 258 -10.27 27.09 1.96
N LEU A 259 -9.99 25.89 1.44
CA LEU A 259 -8.94 25.02 1.98
C LEU A 259 -7.56 25.64 1.75
N ARG A 260 -6.70 25.51 2.76
CA ARG A 260 -5.31 25.97 2.74
C ARG A 260 -4.37 24.79 2.57
N ILE A 261 -3.61 24.81 1.49
CA ILE A 261 -2.66 23.77 1.10
C ILE A 261 -1.25 24.24 1.43
N ALA A 262 -0.49 23.41 2.14
CA ALA A 262 0.94 23.60 2.35
C ALA A 262 1.76 22.80 1.32
N VAL A 263 2.77 23.41 0.73
CA VAL A 263 3.69 22.76 -0.21
C VAL A 263 5.11 22.84 0.36
N PRO A 264 5.67 21.74 0.90
CA PRO A 264 7.02 21.78 1.43
C PRO A 264 8.04 22.04 0.31
N LYS A 265 8.88 23.04 0.47
CA LYS A 265 9.96 23.33 -0.48
C LYS A 265 10.92 22.15 -0.65
N GLU A 266 11.09 21.34 0.38
CA GLU A 266 11.88 20.11 0.36
C GLU A 266 11.30 19.06 -0.59
N TYR A 267 9.98 19.08 -0.83
CA TYR A 267 9.29 18.13 -1.73
C TYR A 267 9.40 18.53 -3.20
N LEU A 268 9.79 19.78 -3.49
CA LEU A 268 10.06 20.29 -4.83
C LEU A 268 11.56 20.66 -5.03
N GLY A 269 12.40 20.26 -4.07
CA GLY A 269 13.81 20.59 -4.01
C GLY A 269 14.73 19.71 -4.88
N GLU A 270 15.99 19.68 -4.47
CA GLU A 270 17.02 18.85 -5.11
C GLU A 270 16.69 17.36 -4.99
N GLY A 271 16.97 16.60 -6.06
CA GLY A 271 16.68 15.15 -6.11
C GLY A 271 15.27 14.79 -6.60
N VAL A 272 14.37 15.77 -6.77
CA VAL A 272 13.06 15.58 -7.39
C VAL A 272 13.12 15.97 -8.87
N GLY A 273 12.70 15.07 -9.75
CA GLY A 273 12.70 15.28 -11.20
C GLY A 273 11.71 16.36 -11.64
N GLU A 274 12.05 17.08 -12.72
CA GLU A 274 11.23 18.17 -13.22
C GLU A 274 9.83 17.74 -13.65
N GLU A 275 9.66 16.53 -14.17
CA GLU A 275 8.33 16.00 -14.55
C GLU A 275 7.42 15.87 -13.35
N ALA A 276 7.94 15.35 -12.22
CA ALA A 276 7.18 15.20 -10.98
C ALA A 276 6.85 16.58 -10.37
N LYS A 277 7.80 17.52 -10.38
CA LYS A 277 7.55 18.91 -9.92
C LYS A 277 6.46 19.58 -10.75
N ASN A 278 6.59 19.53 -12.08
CA ASN A 278 5.65 20.17 -12.98
C ASN A 278 4.23 19.58 -12.86
N ALA A 279 4.11 18.26 -12.71
CA ALA A 279 2.81 17.60 -12.51
C ALA A 279 2.13 18.09 -11.20
N VAL A 280 2.90 18.27 -10.12
CA VAL A 280 2.37 18.83 -8.86
C VAL A 280 1.97 20.29 -9.03
N LEU A 281 2.77 21.12 -9.69
CA LEU A 281 2.44 22.53 -9.92
C LEU A 281 1.18 22.70 -10.76
N GLU A 282 0.97 21.84 -11.78
CA GLU A 282 -0.28 21.82 -12.56
C GLU A 282 -1.46 21.35 -11.68
N ALA A 283 -1.27 20.35 -10.82
CA ALA A 283 -2.33 19.92 -9.89
C ALA A 283 -2.71 21.03 -8.91
N LEU A 284 -1.76 21.81 -8.42
CA LEU A 284 -2.02 22.97 -7.55
C LEU A 284 -2.84 24.05 -8.27
N LYS A 285 -2.56 24.31 -9.56
CA LYS A 285 -3.37 25.24 -10.38
C LYS A 285 -4.82 24.78 -10.52
N VAL A 286 -5.04 23.46 -10.69
CA VAL A 286 -6.40 22.91 -10.74
C VAL A 286 -7.12 23.14 -9.41
N LEU A 287 -6.48 22.82 -8.29
CA LEU A 287 -7.08 23.02 -6.96
C LEU A 287 -7.32 24.50 -6.63
N GLU A 288 -6.42 25.39 -7.06
CA GLU A 288 -6.59 26.86 -6.94
C GLU A 288 -7.78 27.33 -7.78
N GLY A 289 -7.94 26.80 -9.01
CA GLY A 289 -9.11 27.06 -9.83
C GLY A 289 -10.44 26.61 -9.21
N LEU A 290 -10.41 25.62 -8.31
CA LEU A 290 -11.54 25.14 -7.52
C LEU A 290 -11.74 25.94 -6.21
N GLY A 291 -10.90 26.93 -5.92
CA GLY A 291 -11.03 27.84 -4.79
C GLY A 291 -10.23 27.50 -3.55
N ALA A 292 -9.30 26.55 -3.62
CA ALA A 292 -8.27 26.35 -2.60
C ALA A 292 -7.17 27.42 -2.72
N THR A 293 -6.36 27.59 -1.68
CA THR A 293 -5.15 28.42 -1.71
C THR A 293 -3.94 27.59 -1.31
N TRP A 294 -2.75 27.92 -1.82
CA TRP A 294 -1.56 27.23 -1.42
C TRP A 294 -0.38 28.16 -1.12
N GLU A 295 0.50 27.75 -0.23
CA GLU A 295 1.69 28.46 0.15
C GLU A 295 2.86 27.49 0.32
N GLU A 296 4.09 27.97 0.02
CA GLU A 296 5.32 27.24 0.30
C GLU A 296 5.61 27.25 1.80
N VAL A 297 5.96 26.08 2.34
CA VAL A 297 6.34 25.88 3.75
C VAL A 297 7.67 25.11 3.84
N SER A 298 8.16 24.85 5.05
CA SER A 298 9.35 24.04 5.28
C SER A 298 9.04 22.90 6.26
N LEU A 299 9.59 21.71 5.96
CA LEU A 299 9.68 20.56 6.86
C LEU A 299 11.19 20.30 7.13
N PRO A 300 11.84 21.10 7.97
CA PRO A 300 13.32 21.19 8.04
C PRO A 300 14.01 19.90 8.47
N HIS A 301 13.30 19.00 9.18
CA HIS A 301 13.86 17.72 9.62
C HIS A 301 13.62 16.59 8.61
N SER A 302 12.87 16.79 7.51
CA SER A 302 12.60 15.76 6.48
C SER A 302 13.88 15.22 5.83
N LYS A 303 14.95 16.02 5.74
CA LYS A 303 16.28 15.59 5.27
C LYS A 303 16.90 14.44 6.07
N TYR A 304 16.46 14.22 7.31
CA TYR A 304 16.90 13.11 8.15
C TYR A 304 15.98 11.88 8.08
N ALA A 305 14.85 11.98 7.37
CA ALA A 305 13.81 10.96 7.40
C ALA A 305 14.31 9.60 6.88
N LEU A 306 15.07 9.59 5.79
CA LEU A 306 15.60 8.36 5.20
C LEU A 306 16.47 7.58 6.21
N ALA A 307 17.48 8.23 6.80
CA ALA A 307 18.36 7.61 7.78
C ALA A 307 17.60 7.16 9.04
N THR A 308 16.67 8.00 9.53
CA THR A 308 15.81 7.69 10.68
C THR A 308 14.97 6.44 10.44
N TYR A 309 14.34 6.37 9.28
CA TYR A 309 13.51 5.24 8.90
C TYR A 309 14.30 3.93 8.83
N TYR A 310 15.47 3.93 8.14
CA TYR A 310 16.25 2.70 8.01
C TYR A 310 16.85 2.21 9.32
N LEU A 311 17.18 3.11 10.24
CA LEU A 311 17.58 2.73 11.60
C LEU A 311 16.42 2.12 12.38
N LEU A 312 15.26 2.75 12.40
CA LEU A 312 14.09 2.26 13.15
C LEU A 312 13.52 0.99 12.54
N SER A 313 13.23 0.99 11.24
CA SER A 313 12.61 -0.14 10.56
C SER A 313 13.51 -1.39 10.57
N SER A 314 14.82 -1.24 10.35
CA SER A 314 15.77 -2.35 10.44
C SER A 314 15.89 -2.89 11.87
N SER A 315 15.89 -2.01 12.87
CA SER A 315 15.92 -2.42 14.29
C SER A 315 14.68 -3.25 14.65
N GLU A 316 13.49 -2.78 14.27
CA GLU A 316 12.24 -3.51 14.50
C GLU A 316 12.16 -4.81 13.67
N ALA A 317 12.64 -4.80 12.42
CA ALA A 317 12.75 -6.00 11.58
C ALA A 317 13.62 -7.08 12.23
N SER A 318 14.79 -6.72 12.77
CA SER A 318 15.68 -7.68 13.42
C SER A 318 15.01 -8.37 14.61
N ALA A 319 14.21 -7.64 15.39
CA ALA A 319 13.42 -8.18 16.49
C ALA A 319 12.21 -9.00 15.99
N ASN A 320 11.43 -8.48 15.04
CA ASN A 320 10.24 -9.14 14.53
C ASN A 320 10.56 -10.45 13.79
N LEU A 321 11.62 -10.47 12.98
CA LEU A 321 11.99 -11.65 12.20
C LEU A 321 12.84 -12.66 13.00
N ALA A 322 13.18 -12.39 14.25
CA ALA A 322 13.83 -13.36 15.13
C ALA A 322 12.99 -14.62 15.39
N ARG A 323 11.65 -14.51 15.24
CA ARG A 323 10.71 -15.64 15.41
C ARG A 323 10.81 -16.71 14.32
N PHE A 324 11.40 -16.39 13.16
CA PHE A 324 11.61 -17.34 12.07
C PHE A 324 12.94 -18.06 12.25
N ASP A 325 12.91 -19.10 13.08
CA ASP A 325 14.07 -19.82 13.60
C ASP A 325 14.17 -21.29 13.09
N GLY A 326 13.18 -21.72 12.27
CA GLY A 326 13.10 -23.09 11.77
C GLY A 326 12.57 -24.10 12.78
N VAL A 327 12.09 -23.67 13.96
CA VAL A 327 11.59 -24.57 15.02
C VAL A 327 10.07 -24.66 15.04
N ARG A 328 9.38 -23.53 15.06
CA ARG A 328 7.95 -23.46 15.31
C ARG A 328 7.11 -23.63 14.06
N TYR A 329 7.47 -22.95 12.98
CA TYR A 329 6.78 -22.93 11.69
C TYR A 329 7.69 -22.39 10.58
N GLY A 330 7.28 -22.55 9.34
CA GLY A 330 8.01 -22.07 8.18
C GLY A 330 9.11 -23.02 7.74
N TYR A 331 9.98 -22.54 6.84
CA TYR A 331 11.08 -23.28 6.30
C TYR A 331 12.08 -23.71 7.39
N ARG A 332 12.55 -24.95 7.28
CA ARG A 332 13.67 -25.50 8.07
C ARG A 332 14.66 -26.18 7.12
N THR A 333 15.94 -25.86 7.28
CA THR A 333 16.99 -26.59 6.55
C THR A 333 16.94 -28.09 6.85
N SER A 334 17.10 -28.91 5.83
CA SER A 334 17.20 -30.38 5.95
C SER A 334 18.59 -30.87 6.30
N ASN A 335 19.59 -29.97 6.30
CA ASN A 335 21.02 -30.35 6.38
C ASN A 335 21.71 -29.65 7.58
N ALA A 336 21.20 -29.90 8.81
CA ALA A 336 21.75 -29.35 10.03
C ALA A 336 22.50 -30.41 10.86
N GLU A 337 23.69 -30.06 11.34
CA GLU A 337 24.54 -30.91 12.20
C GLU A 337 24.32 -30.64 13.69
N SER A 338 23.77 -29.46 14.02
CA SER A 338 23.47 -29.03 15.39
C SER A 338 22.31 -28.04 15.40
N LEU A 339 21.75 -27.76 16.60
CA LEU A 339 20.71 -26.76 16.78
C LEU A 339 21.15 -25.38 16.28
N LEU A 340 22.36 -24.96 16.59
CA LEU A 340 22.89 -23.66 16.15
C LEU A 340 23.10 -23.63 14.64
N ASP A 341 23.56 -24.73 14.06
CA ASP A 341 23.72 -24.87 12.60
C ASP A 341 22.38 -24.84 11.91
N MET A 342 21.36 -25.48 12.45
CA MET A 342 19.97 -25.42 11.96
C MET A 342 19.46 -23.97 11.91
N TYR A 343 19.62 -23.20 12.97
CA TYR A 343 19.22 -21.78 12.98
C TYR A 343 19.93 -20.97 11.90
N LYS A 344 21.26 -21.11 11.81
CA LYS A 344 22.05 -20.37 10.83
C LYS A 344 21.68 -20.73 9.38
N LYS A 345 21.62 -22.01 9.07
CA LYS A 345 21.31 -22.49 7.71
C LYS A 345 19.88 -22.16 7.30
N THR A 346 18.90 -22.37 8.18
CA THR A 346 17.50 -22.02 7.92
C THR A 346 17.35 -20.55 7.53
N ARG A 347 17.96 -19.64 8.28
CA ARG A 347 17.89 -18.20 8.01
C ARG A 347 18.71 -17.78 6.80
N ALA A 348 19.86 -18.41 6.56
CA ALA A 348 20.69 -18.14 5.39
C ALA A 348 20.04 -18.57 4.07
N GLU A 349 19.37 -19.71 4.06
CA GLU A 349 18.71 -20.30 2.90
C GLU A 349 17.32 -19.71 2.63
N GLY A 350 16.59 -19.38 3.71
CA GLY A 350 15.18 -18.95 3.65
C GLY A 350 14.98 -17.45 3.44
N PHE A 351 15.88 -16.60 3.94
CA PHE A 351 15.79 -15.15 3.73
C PHE A 351 16.60 -14.69 2.51
N GLY A 352 16.03 -13.77 1.75
CA GLY A 352 16.70 -13.04 0.68
C GLY A 352 17.72 -12.01 1.20
N ASP A 353 18.51 -11.46 0.31
CA ASP A 353 19.69 -10.64 0.67
C ASP A 353 19.30 -9.30 1.29
N GLU A 354 18.23 -8.64 0.82
CA GLU A 354 17.77 -7.39 1.40
C GLU A 354 17.26 -7.59 2.84
N VAL A 355 16.50 -8.64 3.10
CA VAL A 355 16.04 -8.99 4.45
C VAL A 355 17.21 -9.28 5.38
N LYS A 356 18.19 -10.06 4.94
CA LYS A 356 19.42 -10.32 5.71
C LYS A 356 20.18 -9.04 6.02
N ARG A 357 20.31 -8.12 5.04
CA ARG A 357 20.96 -6.81 5.22
C ARG A 357 20.27 -6.00 6.33
N ARG A 358 18.94 -5.88 6.27
CA ARG A 358 18.19 -5.11 7.29
C ARG A 358 18.22 -5.75 8.66
N ILE A 359 18.16 -7.07 8.76
CA ILE A 359 18.34 -7.78 10.05
C ILE A 359 19.71 -7.48 10.64
N MET A 360 20.78 -7.50 9.85
CA MET A 360 22.13 -7.22 10.32
C MET A 360 22.28 -5.75 10.76
N LEU A 361 21.79 -4.79 9.97
CA LEU A 361 21.78 -3.37 10.31
C LEU A 361 21.03 -3.11 11.62
N GLY A 362 19.85 -3.71 11.77
CA GLY A 362 19.03 -3.56 12.97
C GLY A 362 19.68 -4.19 14.21
N THR A 363 20.27 -5.37 14.06
CA THR A 363 21.02 -6.02 15.15
C THR A 363 22.20 -5.17 15.60
N PHE A 364 22.92 -4.56 14.67
CA PHE A 364 24.00 -3.64 14.98
C PHE A 364 23.49 -2.40 15.72
N ALA A 365 22.44 -1.74 15.20
CA ALA A 365 21.86 -0.53 15.82
C ALA A 365 21.31 -0.76 17.24
N LEU A 366 20.88 -1.98 17.55
CA LEU A 366 20.37 -2.37 18.86
C LEU A 366 21.44 -2.94 19.80
N SER A 367 22.67 -3.16 19.31
CA SER A 367 23.73 -3.78 20.12
C SER A 367 24.26 -2.84 21.21
N SER A 368 24.84 -3.45 22.26
CA SER A 368 25.42 -2.72 23.39
C SER A 368 26.48 -1.71 22.91
N GLY A 369 26.39 -0.47 23.39
CA GLY A 369 27.26 0.63 23.01
C GLY A 369 26.79 1.43 21.79
N TYR A 370 25.89 0.90 20.97
CA TYR A 370 25.34 1.57 19.78
C TYR A 370 23.87 1.99 19.92
N TYR A 371 23.12 1.41 20.81
CA TYR A 371 21.70 1.67 21.03
C TYR A 371 21.39 3.16 21.23
N ASP A 372 22.12 3.84 22.12
CA ASP A 372 21.89 5.28 22.37
C ASP A 372 22.30 6.16 21.18
N ALA A 373 23.38 5.79 20.50
CA ALA A 373 23.90 6.56 19.37
C ALA A 373 23.04 6.45 18.11
N TYR A 374 22.40 5.30 17.88
CA TYR A 374 21.62 5.04 16.67
C TYR A 374 20.12 4.95 16.94
N TYR A 375 19.64 3.91 17.64
CA TYR A 375 18.19 3.69 17.78
C TYR A 375 17.49 4.80 18.57
N LYS A 376 18.01 5.13 19.75
CA LYS A 376 17.45 6.21 20.59
C LYS A 376 17.52 7.57 19.88
N LYS A 377 18.62 7.84 19.18
CA LYS A 377 18.77 9.06 18.39
C LYS A 377 17.75 9.12 17.26
N ALA A 378 17.52 8.01 16.56
CA ALA A 378 16.52 7.93 15.52
C ALA A 378 15.10 8.18 16.06
N GLN A 379 14.74 7.66 17.25
CA GLN A 379 13.47 7.96 17.91
C GLN A 379 13.31 9.45 18.24
N GLN A 380 14.38 10.11 18.68
CA GLN A 380 14.36 11.56 18.93
C GLN A 380 14.13 12.35 17.62
N VAL A 381 14.82 11.98 16.54
CA VAL A 381 14.64 12.61 15.23
C VAL A 381 13.24 12.34 14.67
N ARG A 382 12.68 11.14 14.84
CA ARG A 382 11.28 10.85 14.50
C ARG A 382 10.32 11.84 15.16
N THR A 383 10.54 12.17 16.44
CA THR A 383 9.72 13.16 17.15
C THR A 383 9.85 14.55 16.52
N LEU A 384 11.05 14.97 16.10
CA LEU A 384 11.23 16.26 15.42
C LEU A 384 10.52 16.30 14.08
N ILE A 385 10.60 15.22 13.28
CA ILE A 385 9.86 15.11 12.02
C ILE A 385 8.35 15.18 12.26
N LYS A 386 7.83 14.48 13.25
CA LYS A 386 6.41 14.55 13.61
C LYS A 386 6.00 15.99 13.98
N ASN A 387 6.81 16.68 14.78
CA ASN A 387 6.56 18.06 15.18
C ASN A 387 6.52 19.03 13.98
N ASP A 388 7.34 18.83 12.94
CA ASP A 388 7.26 19.63 11.70
C ASP A 388 5.88 19.53 11.06
N PHE A 389 5.31 18.32 10.95
CA PHE A 389 3.94 18.13 10.43
C PHE A 389 2.89 18.77 11.33
N GLU A 390 2.98 18.58 12.65
CA GLU A 390 2.05 19.19 13.60
C GLU A 390 2.05 20.73 13.54
N GLU A 391 3.25 21.33 13.34
CA GLU A 391 3.36 22.78 13.21
C GLU A 391 2.70 23.30 11.92
N VAL A 392 2.96 22.66 10.78
CA VAL A 392 2.32 23.00 9.51
C VAL A 392 0.80 22.85 9.60
N PHE A 393 0.31 21.78 10.20
CA PHE A 393 -1.13 21.53 10.33
C PHE A 393 -1.88 22.47 11.29
N LYS A 394 -1.20 23.36 12.04
CA LYS A 394 -1.88 24.43 12.76
C LYS A 394 -2.52 25.46 11.84
N ASN A 395 -1.94 25.67 10.66
CA ASN A 395 -2.32 26.72 9.74
C ASN A 395 -2.84 26.22 8.39
N TYR A 396 -2.64 24.95 8.06
CA TYR A 396 -3.00 24.34 6.78
C TYR A 396 -3.86 23.09 7.00
N ASP A 397 -4.66 22.76 6.00
CA ASP A 397 -5.59 21.64 6.05
C ASP A 397 -4.95 20.36 5.50
N VAL A 398 -4.17 20.48 4.43
CA VAL A 398 -3.41 19.38 3.80
C VAL A 398 -2.01 19.85 3.39
N ILE A 399 -1.13 18.86 3.24
CA ILE A 399 0.18 19.04 2.61
C ILE A 399 0.14 18.33 1.26
N ILE A 400 0.67 18.97 0.21
CA ILE A 400 0.74 18.38 -1.13
C ILE A 400 2.19 18.38 -1.64
N GLY A 401 2.53 17.29 -2.36
CA GLY A 401 3.80 17.12 -3.07
C GLY A 401 3.74 15.93 -4.02
N PRO A 402 4.82 15.62 -4.74
CA PRO A 402 4.89 14.40 -5.52
C PRO A 402 4.97 13.18 -4.60
N THR A 403 4.39 12.06 -5.05
CA THR A 403 4.49 10.80 -4.30
C THR A 403 5.90 10.22 -4.40
N THR A 404 6.49 10.30 -5.57
CA THR A 404 7.83 9.78 -5.88
C THR A 404 8.70 10.85 -6.53
N PRO A 405 10.03 10.82 -6.31
CA PRO A 405 10.92 11.82 -6.90
C PRO A 405 11.02 11.72 -8.43
N THR A 406 10.79 10.54 -9.00
CA THR A 406 10.87 10.26 -10.44
C THR A 406 9.72 9.32 -10.85
N PRO A 407 9.41 9.21 -12.16
CA PRO A 407 8.62 8.10 -12.67
C PRO A 407 9.26 6.74 -12.33
N SER A 408 8.55 5.65 -12.65
CA SER A 408 9.09 4.29 -12.51
C SER A 408 10.39 4.13 -13.32
N PHE A 409 11.24 3.19 -12.92
CA PHE A 409 12.54 2.88 -13.53
C PHE A 409 12.58 1.43 -14.03
N LYS A 410 13.57 1.10 -14.85
CA LYS A 410 13.68 -0.25 -15.45
C LYS A 410 14.03 -1.31 -14.43
N ILE A 411 13.52 -2.52 -14.64
CA ILE A 411 13.87 -3.69 -13.85
C ILE A 411 15.40 -3.91 -13.94
N GLY A 412 16.05 -4.13 -12.79
CA GLY A 412 17.50 -4.31 -12.67
C GLY A 412 18.32 -3.03 -12.56
N GLU A 413 17.75 -1.86 -12.84
CA GLU A 413 18.50 -0.59 -12.91
C GLU A 413 19.11 -0.16 -11.58
N LYS A 414 18.40 -0.39 -10.46
CA LYS A 414 18.83 0.07 -9.12
C LYS A 414 19.21 -1.06 -8.15
N THR A 415 19.27 -2.29 -8.60
CA THR A 415 19.52 -3.46 -7.73
C THR A 415 20.94 -3.51 -7.18
N SER A 416 21.91 -2.89 -7.83
CA SER A 416 23.31 -2.88 -7.41
C SER A 416 23.64 -1.83 -6.35
N ASP A 417 22.78 -0.81 -6.17
CA ASP A 417 22.97 0.27 -5.19
C ASP A 417 21.75 0.43 -4.27
N PRO A 418 21.81 -0.13 -3.06
CA PRO A 418 20.72 -0.01 -2.09
C PRO A 418 20.34 1.43 -1.74
N LEU A 419 21.29 2.37 -1.71
CA LEU A 419 21.00 3.77 -1.36
C LEU A 419 20.19 4.48 -2.44
N THR A 420 20.51 4.23 -3.71
CA THR A 420 19.72 4.73 -4.84
C THR A 420 18.31 4.12 -4.86
N MET A 421 18.18 2.83 -4.52
CA MET A 421 16.86 2.20 -4.35
C MET A 421 16.06 2.88 -3.22
N TYR A 422 16.69 3.11 -2.07
CA TYR A 422 16.04 3.71 -0.91
C TYR A 422 15.59 5.16 -1.13
N ALA A 423 16.28 5.90 -1.99
CA ALA A 423 15.93 7.28 -2.33
C ALA A 423 14.55 7.42 -3.02
N ASN A 424 14.01 6.35 -3.60
CA ASN A 424 12.67 6.39 -4.20
C ASN A 424 11.55 6.68 -3.19
N ASP A 425 11.78 6.38 -1.89
CA ASP A 425 10.79 6.54 -0.83
C ASP A 425 10.99 7.84 -0.01
N ILE A 426 11.90 8.72 -0.44
CA ILE A 426 12.30 9.91 0.35
C ILE A 426 11.11 10.84 0.65
N LEU A 427 10.10 10.90 -0.21
CA LEU A 427 8.93 11.77 -0.09
C LEU A 427 7.77 11.09 0.66
N THR A 428 7.78 9.77 0.80
CA THR A 428 6.73 9.01 1.48
C THR A 428 7.09 8.67 2.93
N ILE A 429 8.36 8.41 3.20
CA ILE A 429 8.89 8.05 4.53
C ILE A 429 8.53 9.06 5.64
N PRO A 430 8.64 10.39 5.45
CA PRO A 430 8.29 11.36 6.49
C PRO A 430 6.85 11.19 7.01
N VAL A 431 5.92 10.83 6.13
CA VAL A 431 4.49 10.60 6.45
C VAL A 431 4.31 9.39 7.37
N ASN A 432 5.11 8.31 7.17
CA ASN A 432 5.10 7.15 8.05
C ASN A 432 5.70 7.48 9.42
N LEU A 433 6.83 8.20 9.44
CA LEU A 433 7.49 8.60 10.69
C LEU A 433 6.58 9.51 11.53
N ALA A 434 5.85 10.41 10.88
CA ALA A 434 4.86 11.26 11.54
C ALA A 434 3.58 10.50 11.94
N GLY A 435 3.26 9.39 11.27
CA GLY A 435 2.06 8.58 11.54
C GLY A 435 0.75 9.13 10.95
N VAL A 436 0.83 10.18 10.13
CA VAL A 436 -0.33 10.85 9.51
C VAL A 436 -0.83 10.12 8.25
N PRO A 437 -2.09 10.33 7.81
CA PRO A 437 -2.61 9.72 6.59
C PRO A 437 -2.03 10.39 5.34
N GLY A 438 -1.91 9.62 4.26
CA GLY A 438 -1.51 10.14 2.96
C GLY A 438 -2.04 9.29 1.81
N ILE A 439 -2.56 9.93 0.78
CA ILE A 439 -3.04 9.29 -0.44
C ILE A 439 -2.17 9.67 -1.62
N SER A 440 -1.96 8.73 -2.54
CA SER A 440 -1.41 8.99 -3.87
C SER A 440 -2.52 8.87 -4.90
N VAL A 441 -2.66 9.87 -5.76
CA VAL A 441 -3.60 9.86 -6.89
C VAL A 441 -2.85 10.14 -8.20
N PRO A 442 -3.28 9.59 -9.35
CA PRO A 442 -2.65 9.88 -10.64
C PRO A 442 -2.71 11.36 -10.98
N CYS A 443 -1.59 11.96 -11.43
CA CYS A 443 -1.53 13.39 -11.78
C CYS A 443 -0.86 13.68 -13.13
N GLY A 444 -0.71 12.69 -13.97
CA GLY A 444 -0.16 12.83 -15.31
C GLY A 444 0.64 11.62 -15.75
N LEU A 445 1.24 11.75 -16.91
CA LEU A 445 2.20 10.79 -17.45
C LEU A 445 3.52 11.52 -17.76
N SER A 446 4.64 10.82 -17.58
CA SER A 446 5.96 11.27 -18.00
C SER A 446 6.07 11.33 -19.53
N CYS A 447 7.18 11.86 -20.06
CA CYS A 447 7.46 11.84 -21.51
C CYS A 447 7.59 10.42 -22.08
N GLU A 448 7.88 9.42 -21.24
CA GLU A 448 7.91 8.00 -21.60
C GLU A 448 6.54 7.30 -21.44
N GLY A 449 5.49 8.02 -21.07
CA GLY A 449 4.14 7.48 -20.88
C GLY A 449 3.94 6.73 -19.56
N LEU A 450 4.84 6.89 -18.58
CA LEU A 450 4.74 6.29 -17.26
C LEU A 450 3.97 7.20 -16.29
N PRO A 451 3.14 6.64 -15.37
CA PRO A 451 2.35 7.44 -14.46
C PRO A 451 3.17 8.27 -13.46
N LEU A 452 2.60 9.41 -13.08
CA LEU A 452 3.06 10.29 -12.02
C LEU A 452 2.00 10.39 -10.93
N GLY A 453 2.42 10.44 -9.65
CA GLY A 453 1.53 10.47 -8.51
C GLY A 453 1.60 11.78 -7.72
N LEU A 454 0.44 12.37 -7.44
CA LEU A 454 0.24 13.46 -6.49
C LEU A 454 0.00 12.89 -5.11
N GLN A 455 0.81 13.28 -4.12
CA GLN A 455 0.61 12.90 -2.72
C GLN A 455 -0.13 14.01 -1.98
N ILE A 456 -1.25 13.65 -1.32
CA ILE A 456 -2.04 14.52 -0.46
C ILE A 456 -1.99 13.94 0.96
N ILE A 457 -1.50 14.73 1.91
CA ILE A 457 -1.24 14.30 3.29
C ILE A 457 -2.15 15.12 4.21
N GLY A 458 -2.84 14.45 5.14
CA GLY A 458 -3.77 15.07 6.09
C GLY A 458 -3.31 15.03 7.54
N LYS A 459 -4.07 15.66 8.41
CA LYS A 459 -3.91 15.60 9.87
C LYS A 459 -4.19 14.18 10.38
N HIS A 460 -3.71 13.85 11.57
CA HIS A 460 -4.03 12.57 12.21
C HIS A 460 -5.55 12.36 12.27
N PHE A 461 -6.01 11.23 11.78
CA PHE A 461 -7.41 10.80 11.74
C PHE A 461 -8.35 11.69 10.93
N ASP A 462 -7.80 12.52 10.03
CA ASP A 462 -8.55 13.37 9.11
C ASP A 462 -8.45 12.87 7.66
N GLU A 463 -8.69 11.56 7.48
CA GLU A 463 -8.80 10.96 6.15
C GLU A 463 -9.93 11.62 5.31
N ASN A 464 -10.94 12.18 5.97
CA ASN A 464 -12.02 12.90 5.30
C ASN A 464 -11.52 14.09 4.47
N THR A 465 -10.65 14.94 5.04
CA THR A 465 -10.07 16.06 4.29
C THR A 465 -9.16 15.58 3.17
N VAL A 466 -8.41 14.51 3.40
CA VAL A 466 -7.58 13.87 2.36
C VAL A 466 -8.45 13.40 1.19
N TYR A 467 -9.53 12.67 1.45
CA TYR A 467 -10.46 12.21 0.43
C TYR A 467 -11.18 13.36 -0.29
N ARG A 468 -11.59 14.39 0.45
CA ARG A 468 -12.24 15.58 -0.10
C ARG A 468 -11.37 16.24 -1.17
N VAL A 469 -10.09 16.49 -0.87
CA VAL A 469 -9.13 17.10 -1.80
C VAL A 469 -8.81 16.17 -2.96
N ALA A 470 -8.55 14.89 -2.68
CA ALA A 470 -8.26 13.89 -3.70
C ALA A 470 -9.42 13.73 -4.69
N HIS A 471 -10.66 13.65 -4.20
CA HIS A 471 -11.85 13.53 -5.03
C HIS A 471 -12.10 14.79 -5.86
N ALA A 472 -11.97 15.99 -5.29
CA ALA A 472 -12.11 17.23 -6.03
C ALA A 472 -11.13 17.31 -7.21
N TYR A 473 -9.87 16.92 -6.98
CA TYR A 473 -8.85 16.85 -8.02
C TYR A 473 -9.17 15.79 -9.08
N GLU A 474 -9.58 14.59 -8.65
CA GLU A 474 -9.97 13.49 -9.56
C GLU A 474 -11.11 13.89 -10.48
N GLN A 475 -12.15 14.56 -9.94
CA GLN A 475 -13.32 15.01 -10.73
C GLN A 475 -12.99 16.15 -11.71
N ALA A 476 -11.98 16.95 -11.42
CA ALA A 476 -11.54 18.06 -12.27
C ALA A 476 -10.56 17.65 -13.38
N THR A 477 -10.11 16.38 -13.39
CA THR A 477 -9.09 15.87 -14.32
C THR A 477 -9.48 14.52 -14.92
N ASP A 478 -8.75 14.06 -15.93
CA ASP A 478 -8.98 12.77 -16.60
C ASP A 478 -7.90 11.72 -16.31
N HIS A 479 -6.92 12.01 -15.44
CA HIS A 479 -5.75 11.16 -15.23
C HIS A 479 -6.13 9.76 -14.75
N HIS A 480 -7.13 9.64 -13.88
CA HIS A 480 -7.65 8.38 -13.34
C HIS A 480 -8.38 7.51 -14.40
N THR A 481 -8.75 8.08 -15.55
CA THR A 481 -9.42 7.33 -16.62
C THR A 481 -8.46 6.60 -17.56
N LYS A 482 -7.17 6.99 -17.54
CA LYS A 482 -6.14 6.39 -18.39
C LYS A 482 -5.83 4.95 -17.93
N ARG A 483 -5.54 4.09 -18.88
CA ARG A 483 -5.31 2.66 -18.68
C ARG A 483 -4.07 2.19 -19.42
N PRO A 484 -3.30 1.24 -18.82
CA PRO A 484 -2.26 0.55 -19.56
C PRO A 484 -2.85 -0.27 -20.70
N GLN A 485 -2.07 -0.45 -21.76
CA GLN A 485 -2.42 -1.31 -22.89
C GLN A 485 -1.69 -2.65 -22.73
N LEU A 486 -2.43 -3.70 -22.31
CA LEU A 486 -1.95 -5.07 -22.10
C LEU A 486 -2.73 -6.04 -22.98
#